data_d430a0e6c237b6cd4b8239e2b2638c34
#
_entry.id   d430a0e6c237b6cd4b8239e2b2638c34
#
_cell.length_a   1.000
_cell.length_b   1.000
_cell.length_c   1.000
_cell.angle_alpha   90.00
_cell.angle_beta   90.00
_cell.angle_gamma   90.00
#
_symmetry.space_group_name_H-M   'P 1'
#
loop_
_entity.id
_entity.type
_entity.pdbx_description
1 polymer ?
#
loop_
_entity_poly.entity_id
_entity_poly.type
_entity_poly.pdbx_seq_one_letter_code
_entity_poly.pdbx_strand_id
1 'polypeptide(L)'
;IRRPPRSTQSRSSAASDVYKRQVIESTGLFLTKETCEKHITAGAKKVIMSAPSKDDTPMFVCGVNDKTYAGQAIISNASCTTNCLAPIAKVLNDNFGIKRGLMTTVHAATATQKTVDGPSNKDWRGGRGILENIIPSSTGAAKAVGVVIPELNKKLTGMAFRVPTSDVSVVDLTVELNKEATYEEVCAAMRKASEGSMKGVLGYTDQKVVSTDFRGESCVSVFDADAGMSLDSTFVKCVSWYDNEWGYSSKILEMARVVAK
;
A
#
# COMPACT_ATOMS: atom_id res chain seq x y z
N ILE A 1 -42.30 8.81 -4.08
CA ILE A 1 -41.01 8.26 -4.53
C ILE A 1 -40.99 6.79 -4.15
N ARG A 2 -41.17 5.88 -5.13
CA ARG A 2 -41.09 4.43 -4.90
C ARG A 2 -39.66 4.04 -4.70
N ARG A 3 -39.34 3.35 -3.60
CA ARG A 3 -38.04 2.69 -3.41
C ARG A 3 -37.82 1.68 -4.54
N PRO A 4 -36.65 1.58 -5.16
CA PRO A 4 -36.38 0.51 -6.10
C PRO A 4 -36.54 -0.86 -5.39
N PRO A 5 -36.99 -1.90 -6.10
CA PRO A 5 -37.11 -3.22 -5.51
C PRO A 5 -35.74 -3.70 -5.05
N ARG A 6 -35.67 -4.28 -3.85
CA ARG A 6 -34.43 -4.99 -3.41
C ARG A 6 -34.16 -6.07 -4.45
N SER A 7 -32.96 -6.01 -5.03
CA SER A 7 -32.46 -7.10 -5.88
C SER A 7 -32.49 -8.39 -5.07
N THR A 8 -33.34 -9.30 -5.41
CA THR A 8 -33.30 -10.69 -4.93
C THR A 8 -32.02 -11.28 -5.54
N GLN A 9 -30.96 -11.44 -4.74
CA GLN A 9 -29.81 -12.23 -5.15
C GLN A 9 -30.30 -13.64 -5.48
N SER A 10 -30.24 -13.99 -6.76
CA SER A 10 -30.45 -15.37 -7.20
C SER A 10 -29.35 -16.21 -6.58
N ARG A 11 -29.69 -17.19 -5.77
CA ARG A 11 -28.77 -18.17 -5.21
C ARG A 11 -28.28 -19.09 -6.32
N SER A 12 -27.15 -18.79 -6.91
CA SER A 12 -26.38 -19.79 -7.67
C SER A 12 -25.59 -20.63 -6.67
N SER A 13 -25.99 -21.88 -6.49
CA SER A 13 -25.36 -22.80 -5.54
C SER A 13 -23.88 -23.05 -5.81
N ALA A 14 -23.45 -23.04 -7.06
CA ALA A 14 -22.04 -23.21 -7.44
C ALA A 14 -21.18 -21.98 -7.15
N ALA A 15 -21.71 -20.76 -7.33
CA ALA A 15 -21.01 -19.52 -6.98
C ALA A 15 -20.88 -19.37 -5.45
N SER A 16 -21.86 -19.84 -4.68
CA SER A 16 -21.85 -19.72 -3.22
C SER A 16 -20.72 -20.51 -2.54
N ASP A 17 -20.28 -21.62 -3.10
CA ASP A 17 -19.23 -22.46 -2.50
C ASP A 17 -17.81 -21.92 -2.74
N VAL A 18 -17.59 -21.18 -3.82
CA VAL A 18 -16.31 -20.50 -4.06
C VAL A 18 -16.22 -19.22 -3.21
N TYR A 19 -17.29 -18.45 -3.10
CA TYR A 19 -17.35 -17.22 -2.29
C TYR A 19 -17.33 -17.43 -0.78
N LYS A 20 -17.72 -18.61 -0.29
CA LYS A 20 -17.68 -18.94 1.14
C LYS A 20 -16.29 -19.28 1.67
N ARG A 21 -15.26 -19.36 0.81
CA ARG A 21 -13.92 -19.76 1.25
C ARG A 21 -13.06 -18.60 1.72
N GLN A 22 -13.22 -17.43 1.14
CA GLN A 22 -12.43 -16.24 1.49
C GLN A 22 -13.34 -15.03 1.64
N VAL A 23 -13.02 -14.17 2.60
CA VAL A 23 -13.63 -12.84 2.77
C VAL A 23 -12.54 -11.79 2.67
N ILE A 24 -12.75 -10.79 1.81
CA ILE A 24 -11.95 -9.57 1.81
C ILE A 24 -12.68 -8.59 2.73
N GLU A 25 -12.09 -8.34 3.90
CA GLU A 25 -12.61 -7.37 4.86
C GLU A 25 -12.17 -5.97 4.47
N SER A 26 -13.08 -5.19 3.92
CA SER A 26 -12.83 -3.84 3.41
C SER A 26 -13.72 -2.76 4.01
N THR A 27 -14.40 -3.05 5.12
CA THR A 27 -15.25 -2.08 5.82
C THR A 27 -14.45 -1.05 6.61
N GLY A 28 -13.19 -1.36 6.95
CA GLY A 28 -12.36 -0.55 7.85
C GLY A 28 -12.76 -0.65 9.34
N LEU A 29 -13.69 -1.56 9.68
CA LEU A 29 -14.18 -1.77 11.04
C LEU A 29 -13.49 -2.94 11.75
N PHE A 30 -13.26 -4.04 11.03
CA PHE A 30 -12.62 -5.24 11.57
C PHE A 30 -11.13 -5.24 11.22
N LEU A 31 -10.33 -4.67 12.12
CA LEU A 31 -8.89 -4.44 11.90
C LEU A 31 -8.00 -5.24 12.87
N THR A 32 -8.57 -6.24 13.54
CA THR A 32 -7.87 -7.13 14.46
C THR A 32 -8.27 -8.57 14.17
N LYS A 33 -7.43 -9.52 14.58
CA LYS A 33 -7.73 -10.95 14.49
C LYS A 33 -9.08 -11.26 15.16
N GLU A 34 -9.28 -10.76 16.39
CA GLU A 34 -10.50 -10.98 17.16
C GLU A 34 -11.76 -10.52 16.39
N THR A 35 -11.73 -9.32 15.81
CA THR A 35 -12.88 -8.80 15.07
C THR A 35 -13.12 -9.55 13.77
N CYS A 36 -12.06 -9.96 13.07
CA CYS A 36 -12.14 -10.77 11.85
C CYS A 36 -12.59 -12.22 12.10
N GLU A 37 -12.42 -12.75 13.31
CA GLU A 37 -12.87 -14.08 13.70
C GLU A 37 -14.39 -14.24 13.51
N LYS A 38 -15.16 -13.16 13.54
CA LYS A 38 -16.60 -13.16 13.23
C LYS A 38 -16.89 -13.67 11.82
N HIS A 39 -16.03 -13.39 10.85
CA HIS A 39 -16.17 -13.91 9.49
C HIS A 39 -15.86 -15.40 9.43
N ILE A 40 -14.87 -15.87 10.21
CA ILE A 40 -14.55 -17.29 10.33
C ILE A 40 -15.72 -18.04 10.96
N THR A 41 -16.28 -17.53 12.07
CA THR A 41 -17.46 -18.08 12.73
C THR A 41 -18.68 -18.12 11.80
N ALA A 42 -18.82 -17.14 10.90
CA ALA A 42 -19.86 -17.10 9.87
C ALA A 42 -19.63 -18.07 8.70
N GLY A 43 -18.52 -18.83 8.71
CA GLY A 43 -18.20 -19.89 7.74
C GLY A 43 -17.12 -19.56 6.71
N ALA A 44 -16.46 -18.41 6.80
CA ALA A 44 -15.28 -18.14 5.98
C ALA A 44 -14.10 -19.02 6.42
N LYS A 45 -13.30 -19.48 5.48
CA LYS A 45 -12.07 -20.23 5.77
C LYS A 45 -10.86 -19.32 5.92
N LYS A 46 -10.89 -18.19 5.23
CA LYS A 46 -9.82 -17.20 5.18
C LYS A 46 -10.40 -15.78 5.20
N VAL A 47 -9.70 -14.86 5.84
CA VAL A 47 -10.03 -13.43 5.84
C VAL A 47 -8.79 -12.63 5.47
N ILE A 48 -8.94 -11.70 4.54
CA ILE A 48 -7.89 -10.77 4.13
C ILE A 48 -8.37 -9.36 4.46
N MET A 49 -7.74 -8.71 5.42
CA MET A 49 -8.01 -7.30 5.71
C MET A 49 -7.42 -6.41 4.60
N SER A 50 -8.23 -5.52 4.03
CA SER A 50 -7.79 -4.51 3.07
C SER A 50 -7.27 -3.24 3.76
N ALA A 51 -6.65 -3.40 4.92
CA ALA A 51 -6.09 -2.32 5.73
C ALA A 51 -4.97 -2.89 6.62
N PRO A 52 -4.07 -2.04 7.13
CA PRO A 52 -3.10 -2.46 8.13
C PRO A 52 -3.80 -2.99 9.38
N SER A 53 -3.32 -4.11 9.89
CA SER A 53 -3.78 -4.66 11.16
C SER A 53 -3.44 -3.71 12.31
N LYS A 54 -4.30 -3.69 13.34
CA LYS A 54 -4.08 -2.96 14.60
C LYS A 54 -3.50 -3.83 15.71
N ASP A 55 -3.35 -5.11 15.44
CA ASP A 55 -2.75 -6.11 16.33
C ASP A 55 -1.57 -6.83 15.63
N ASP A 56 -1.18 -7.98 16.11
CA ASP A 56 -0.11 -8.81 15.59
C ASP A 56 -0.52 -9.70 14.39
N THR A 57 -1.70 -9.48 13.80
CA THR A 57 -2.13 -10.20 12.59
C THR A 57 -1.09 -10.04 11.47
N PRO A 58 -0.60 -11.13 10.89
CA PRO A 58 0.43 -11.07 9.86
C PRO A 58 0.05 -10.21 8.67
N MET A 59 0.97 -9.33 8.26
CA MET A 59 0.83 -8.48 7.09
C MET A 59 1.68 -8.99 5.94
N PHE A 60 1.11 -9.03 4.74
CA PHE A 60 1.78 -9.46 3.53
C PHE A 60 1.68 -8.40 2.43
N VAL A 61 2.76 -8.27 1.67
CA VAL A 61 2.86 -7.44 0.47
C VAL A 61 3.37 -8.33 -0.66
N CYS A 62 2.62 -8.41 -1.74
CA CYS A 62 3.00 -9.19 -2.92
C CYS A 62 4.38 -8.78 -3.45
N GLY A 63 5.22 -9.77 -3.79
CA GLY A 63 6.59 -9.57 -4.26
C GLY A 63 7.60 -9.19 -3.18
N VAL A 64 7.17 -8.96 -1.93
CA VAL A 64 8.05 -8.60 -0.81
C VAL A 64 8.18 -9.77 0.17
N ASN A 65 7.09 -10.17 0.82
CA ASN A 65 7.07 -11.25 1.81
C ASN A 65 5.93 -12.27 1.63
N ASP A 66 5.17 -12.20 0.55
CA ASP A 66 4.06 -13.11 0.25
C ASP A 66 4.47 -14.58 0.23
N LYS A 67 5.72 -14.88 -0.11
CA LYS A 67 6.28 -16.23 -0.09
C LYS A 67 6.44 -16.82 1.32
N THR A 68 6.37 -16.00 2.35
CA THR A 68 6.40 -16.45 3.75
C THR A 68 5.02 -16.81 4.29
N TYR A 69 3.97 -16.71 3.47
CA TYR A 69 2.64 -17.14 3.86
C TYR A 69 2.62 -18.65 4.15
N ALA A 70 2.19 -19.02 5.35
CA ALA A 70 2.22 -20.39 5.86
C ALA A 70 0.81 -20.91 6.26
N GLY A 71 -0.24 -20.43 5.58
CA GLY A 71 -1.59 -20.95 5.78
C GLY A 71 -2.43 -20.22 6.84
N GLN A 72 -2.02 -19.05 7.32
CA GLN A 72 -2.77 -18.25 8.28
C GLN A 72 -4.22 -18.02 7.82
N ALA A 73 -5.18 -18.15 8.75
CA ALA A 73 -6.60 -17.98 8.44
C ALA A 73 -6.99 -16.50 8.25
N ILE A 74 -6.35 -15.61 8.98
CA ILE A 74 -6.61 -14.17 8.95
C ILE A 74 -5.28 -13.47 8.69
N ILE A 75 -5.24 -12.62 7.67
CA ILE A 75 -4.07 -11.82 7.27
C ILE A 75 -4.48 -10.40 6.93
N SER A 76 -3.50 -9.50 6.88
CA SER A 76 -3.64 -8.15 6.36
C SER A 76 -2.82 -7.97 5.06
N ASN A 77 -3.38 -7.28 4.08
CA ASN A 77 -2.66 -6.86 2.86
C ASN A 77 -2.00 -5.47 3.04
N ALA A 78 -1.81 -5.03 4.29
CA ALA A 78 -1.29 -3.71 4.64
C ALA A 78 -2.09 -2.54 4.01
N SER A 79 -1.46 -1.39 3.75
CA SER A 79 -2.09 -0.24 3.08
C SER A 79 -1.57 -0.08 1.65
N CYS A 80 -2.24 0.73 0.84
CA CYS A 80 -1.78 1.10 -0.50
C CYS A 80 -0.39 1.77 -0.46
N THR A 81 -0.17 2.68 0.48
CA THR A 81 1.14 3.32 0.69
C THR A 81 2.22 2.33 1.11
N THR A 82 1.91 1.36 1.99
CA THR A 82 2.85 0.29 2.36
C THR A 82 3.19 -0.59 1.15
N ASN A 83 2.21 -0.90 0.31
CA ASN A 83 2.40 -1.67 -0.91
C ASN A 83 3.28 -0.93 -1.94
N CYS A 84 3.22 0.40 -1.99
CA CYS A 84 4.13 1.19 -2.82
C CYS A 84 5.54 1.28 -2.22
N LEU A 85 5.64 1.56 -0.92
CA LEU A 85 6.91 1.78 -0.24
C LEU A 85 7.75 0.51 -0.09
N ALA A 86 7.14 -0.63 0.23
CA ALA A 86 7.86 -1.85 0.55
C ALA A 86 8.71 -2.40 -0.61
N PRO A 87 8.25 -2.42 -1.88
CA PRO A 87 9.08 -2.87 -3.01
C PRO A 87 10.36 -2.05 -3.18
N ILE A 88 10.27 -0.71 -3.22
CA ILE A 88 11.45 0.14 -3.38
C ILE A 88 12.37 0.06 -2.15
N ALA A 89 11.83 0.02 -0.95
CA ALA A 89 12.61 -0.16 0.28
C ALA A 89 13.33 -1.52 0.30
N LYS A 90 12.69 -2.58 -0.19
CA LYS A 90 13.31 -3.91 -0.30
C LYS A 90 14.48 -3.88 -1.29
N VAL A 91 14.31 -3.32 -2.48
CA VAL A 91 15.39 -3.21 -3.47
C VAL A 91 16.58 -2.45 -2.90
N LEU A 92 16.34 -1.30 -2.26
CA LEU A 92 17.40 -0.51 -1.63
C LEU A 92 18.09 -1.29 -0.50
N ASN A 93 17.31 -1.94 0.37
CA ASN A 93 17.88 -2.67 1.49
C ASN A 93 18.70 -3.90 1.05
N ASP A 94 18.20 -4.65 0.08
CA ASP A 94 18.84 -5.86 -0.42
C ASP A 94 20.17 -5.57 -1.15
N ASN A 95 20.27 -4.44 -1.85
CA ASN A 95 21.46 -4.08 -2.64
C ASN A 95 22.47 -3.23 -1.85
N PHE A 96 21.97 -2.24 -1.11
CA PHE A 96 22.82 -1.20 -0.49
C PHE A 96 22.71 -1.15 1.03
N GLY A 97 21.65 -1.76 1.61
CA GLY A 97 21.33 -1.66 3.03
C GLY A 97 20.80 -0.27 3.39
N ILE A 98 19.67 -0.21 4.07
CA ILE A 98 19.13 1.05 4.60
C ILE A 98 19.59 1.22 6.04
N LYS A 99 20.23 2.33 6.34
CA LYS A 99 20.60 2.73 7.71
C LYS A 99 19.41 3.37 8.41
N ARG A 100 18.81 4.36 7.77
CA ARG A 100 17.60 5.07 8.23
C ARG A 100 16.96 5.84 7.08
N GLY A 101 15.69 6.25 7.24
CA GLY A 101 15.03 7.06 6.25
C GLY A 101 13.71 7.68 6.71
N LEU A 102 13.31 8.70 5.96
CA LEU A 102 12.03 9.37 6.12
C LEU A 102 11.22 9.22 4.84
N MET A 103 9.93 8.95 5.00
CA MET A 103 9.00 8.84 3.89
C MET A 103 7.92 9.92 4.00
N THR A 104 7.67 10.60 2.90
CA THR A 104 6.49 11.43 2.72
C THR A 104 5.64 10.84 1.60
N THR A 105 4.35 10.65 1.83
CA THR A 105 3.44 10.39 0.71
C THR A 105 2.59 11.63 0.44
N VAL A 106 2.59 12.09 -0.82
CA VAL A 106 1.60 13.04 -1.31
C VAL A 106 0.45 12.20 -1.85
N HIS A 107 -0.67 12.20 -1.11
CA HIS A 107 -1.71 11.20 -1.26
C HIS A 107 -3.01 11.83 -1.76
N ALA A 108 -3.63 11.21 -2.74
CA ALA A 108 -4.95 11.57 -3.22
C ALA A 108 -6.00 11.57 -2.10
N ALA A 109 -7.08 12.30 -2.32
CA ALA A 109 -8.23 12.32 -1.43
C ALA A 109 -8.85 10.90 -1.33
N THR A 110 -9.27 10.52 -0.13
CA THR A 110 -10.00 9.27 0.11
C THR A 110 -11.27 9.56 0.90
N ALA A 111 -12.12 8.55 1.09
CA ALA A 111 -13.39 8.68 1.83
C ALA A 111 -13.22 9.17 3.29
N THR A 112 -11.99 9.21 3.81
CA THR A 112 -11.71 9.73 5.17
C THR A 112 -11.56 11.25 5.22
N GLN A 113 -11.33 11.91 4.09
CA GLN A 113 -11.27 13.36 4.01
C GLN A 113 -12.67 13.97 3.96
N LYS A 114 -12.81 15.18 4.53
CA LYS A 114 -14.03 15.98 4.43
C LYS A 114 -14.09 16.70 3.09
N THR A 115 -15.27 16.82 2.50
CA THR A 115 -15.49 17.68 1.31
C THR A 115 -15.50 19.15 1.68
N VAL A 116 -16.07 19.48 2.84
CA VAL A 116 -16.10 20.83 3.43
C VAL A 116 -15.64 20.77 4.89
N ASP A 117 -15.28 21.93 5.46
CA ASP A 117 -14.89 22.03 6.86
C ASP A 117 -15.97 21.48 7.80
N GLY A 118 -15.58 20.70 8.78
CA GLY A 118 -16.50 20.13 9.76
C GLY A 118 -15.77 19.56 10.97
N PRO A 119 -16.49 19.23 12.07
CA PRO A 119 -15.86 18.74 13.29
C PRO A 119 -15.10 17.42 13.04
N SER A 120 -13.97 17.27 13.72
CA SER A 120 -13.18 16.05 13.72
C SER A 120 -12.84 15.67 15.15
N ASN A 121 -13.13 14.41 15.53
CA ASN A 121 -12.84 13.88 16.86
C ASN A 121 -11.41 13.33 17.00
N LYS A 122 -10.67 13.24 15.89
CA LYS A 122 -9.31 12.67 15.89
C LYS A 122 -8.22 13.73 15.89
N ASP A 123 -8.31 14.67 14.98
CA ASP A 123 -7.40 15.80 14.88
C ASP A 123 -8.07 16.94 14.12
N TRP A 124 -7.65 18.17 14.37
CA TRP A 124 -8.22 19.38 13.76
C TRP A 124 -8.01 19.42 12.24
N ARG A 125 -6.87 18.93 11.77
CA ARG A 125 -6.55 18.92 10.33
C ARG A 125 -7.49 17.99 9.56
N GLY A 126 -7.87 16.84 10.15
CA GLY A 126 -8.84 15.92 9.57
C GLY A 126 -10.27 16.47 9.47
N GLY A 127 -10.56 17.62 10.10
CA GLY A 127 -11.82 18.34 9.96
C GLY A 127 -11.88 19.31 8.79
N ARG A 128 -10.75 19.60 8.13
CA ARG A 128 -10.70 20.57 7.01
C ARG A 128 -11.09 19.90 5.69
N GLY A 129 -11.75 20.71 4.84
CA GLY A 129 -12.15 20.30 3.49
C GLY A 129 -10.95 20.04 2.59
N ILE A 130 -10.98 18.95 1.83
CA ILE A 130 -9.85 18.52 0.98
C ILE A 130 -9.71 19.34 -0.29
N LEU A 131 -10.79 19.92 -0.80
CA LEU A 131 -10.83 20.47 -2.16
C LEU A 131 -9.87 21.64 -2.41
N GLU A 132 -9.51 22.39 -1.35
CA GLU A 132 -8.65 23.58 -1.44
C GLU A 132 -7.49 23.55 -0.45
N ASN A 133 -7.20 22.39 0.15
CA ASN A 133 -6.19 22.28 1.19
C ASN A 133 -5.14 21.23 0.88
N ILE A 134 -3.90 21.50 1.32
CA ILE A 134 -2.87 20.49 1.55
C ILE A 134 -2.91 20.13 3.03
N ILE A 135 -3.31 18.90 3.36
CA ILE A 135 -3.58 18.49 4.73
C ILE A 135 -2.50 17.52 5.23
N PRO A 136 -1.60 17.96 6.14
CA PRO A 136 -0.67 17.04 6.80
C PRO A 136 -1.42 16.02 7.64
N SER A 137 -1.06 14.75 7.52
CA SER A 137 -1.70 13.63 8.21
C SER A 137 -0.67 12.61 8.68
N SER A 138 -0.91 11.98 9.79
CA SER A 138 -0.09 10.83 10.21
C SER A 138 -0.35 9.62 9.31
N THR A 139 0.67 8.79 9.14
CA THR A 139 0.55 7.49 8.46
C THR A 139 1.35 6.42 9.17
N GLY A 140 0.80 5.22 9.25
CA GLY A 140 1.49 4.04 9.76
C GLY A 140 2.27 3.28 8.68
N ALA A 141 2.24 3.72 7.42
CA ALA A 141 2.79 2.96 6.29
C ALA A 141 4.28 2.65 6.43
N ALA A 142 5.10 3.62 6.83
CA ALA A 142 6.54 3.39 7.02
C ALA A 142 6.85 2.43 8.17
N LYS A 143 6.05 2.46 9.25
CA LYS A 143 6.17 1.48 10.35
C LYS A 143 5.75 0.09 9.90
N ALA A 144 4.71 -0.02 9.08
CA ALA A 144 4.23 -1.28 8.54
C ALA A 144 5.28 -1.94 7.62
N VAL A 145 6.13 -1.17 6.93
CA VAL A 145 7.26 -1.73 6.18
C VAL A 145 8.21 -2.51 7.10
N GLY A 146 8.44 -2.04 8.33
CA GLY A 146 9.23 -2.79 9.32
C GLY A 146 8.59 -4.09 9.81
N VAL A 147 7.29 -4.30 9.57
CA VAL A 147 6.61 -5.57 9.84
C VAL A 147 6.80 -6.55 8.68
N VAL A 148 6.70 -6.06 7.43
CA VAL A 148 6.85 -6.90 6.23
C VAL A 148 8.31 -7.15 5.82
N ILE A 149 9.22 -6.25 6.25
CA ILE A 149 10.69 -6.36 6.08
C ILE A 149 11.32 -6.12 7.46
N PRO A 150 11.50 -7.18 8.28
CA PRO A 150 11.94 -7.04 9.67
C PRO A 150 13.27 -6.30 9.85
N GLU A 151 14.18 -6.37 8.88
CA GLU A 151 15.47 -5.68 8.89
C GLU A 151 15.31 -4.14 8.87
N LEU A 152 14.15 -3.64 8.44
CA LEU A 152 13.82 -2.21 8.41
C LEU A 152 13.02 -1.74 9.62
N ASN A 153 12.78 -2.62 10.60
CA ASN A 153 12.07 -2.25 11.82
C ASN A 153 12.80 -1.10 12.54
N LYS A 154 12.04 -0.04 12.87
CA LYS A 154 12.50 1.21 13.49
C LYS A 154 13.52 2.04 12.67
N LYS A 155 13.80 1.65 11.42
CA LYS A 155 14.67 2.44 10.53
C LYS A 155 13.93 3.46 9.68
N LEU A 156 12.62 3.23 9.45
CA LEU A 156 11.78 4.10 8.64
C LEU A 156 10.63 4.69 9.46
N THR A 157 10.36 5.97 9.23
CA THR A 157 9.13 6.64 9.67
C THR A 157 8.68 7.63 8.61
N GLY A 158 7.48 8.21 8.75
CA GLY A 158 7.00 9.12 7.73
C GLY A 158 5.65 9.74 8.04
N MET A 159 5.18 10.55 7.10
CA MET A 159 3.92 11.27 7.15
C MET A 159 3.25 11.32 5.77
N ALA A 160 2.04 11.83 5.72
CA ALA A 160 1.29 12.05 4.50
C ALA A 160 0.90 13.52 4.35
N PHE A 161 0.90 14.03 3.12
CA PHE A 161 0.14 15.20 2.72
C PHE A 161 -1.07 14.72 1.90
N ARG A 162 -2.28 15.04 2.35
CA ARG A 162 -3.50 14.83 1.56
C ARG A 162 -3.72 16.04 0.67
N VAL A 163 -3.94 15.80 -0.62
CA VAL A 163 -4.08 16.82 -1.66
C VAL A 163 -5.38 16.65 -2.43
N PRO A 164 -5.91 17.70 -3.08
CA PRO A 164 -7.17 17.66 -3.82
C PRO A 164 -7.04 17.00 -5.19
N THR A 165 -6.45 15.82 -5.25
CA THR A 165 -6.43 14.93 -6.41
C THR A 165 -7.38 13.77 -6.17
N SER A 166 -8.09 13.34 -7.21
CA SER A 166 -9.11 12.29 -7.09
C SER A 166 -8.50 10.89 -6.91
N ASP A 167 -7.33 10.66 -7.52
CA ASP A 167 -6.68 9.37 -7.58
C ASP A 167 -5.20 9.54 -7.92
N VAL A 168 -4.41 8.49 -7.72
CA VAL A 168 -2.95 8.40 -7.84
C VAL A 168 -2.22 9.24 -6.81
N SER A 169 -1.34 8.58 -6.12
CA SER A 169 -0.49 9.10 -5.04
C SER A 169 0.99 8.85 -5.34
N VAL A 170 1.86 9.52 -4.61
CA VAL A 170 3.30 9.36 -4.76
C VAL A 170 3.97 9.18 -3.40
N VAL A 171 4.95 8.29 -3.34
CA VAL A 171 5.88 8.13 -2.22
C VAL A 171 7.18 8.86 -2.56
N ASP A 172 7.60 9.73 -1.67
CA ASP A 172 8.95 10.33 -1.58
C ASP A 172 9.67 9.63 -0.42
N LEU A 173 10.64 8.80 -0.75
CA LEU A 173 11.47 8.08 0.21
C LEU A 173 12.89 8.62 0.20
N THR A 174 13.31 9.27 1.28
CA THR A 174 14.69 9.72 1.47
C THR A 174 15.39 8.81 2.48
N VAL A 175 16.50 8.19 2.09
CA VAL A 175 17.24 7.22 2.91
C VAL A 175 18.73 7.49 2.95
N GLU A 176 19.32 7.13 4.08
CA GLU A 176 20.77 6.97 4.25
C GLU A 176 21.10 5.48 4.05
N LEU A 177 21.99 5.20 3.10
CA LEU A 177 22.43 3.85 2.74
C LEU A 177 23.63 3.43 3.61
N ASN A 178 23.81 2.11 3.79
CA ASN A 178 25.01 1.56 4.46
C ASN A 178 26.20 1.42 3.51
N LYS A 179 25.92 1.22 2.21
CA LYS A 179 26.93 1.12 1.15
C LYS A 179 26.80 2.32 0.24
N GLU A 180 27.93 2.86 -0.19
CA GLU A 180 27.95 3.89 -1.23
C GLU A 180 27.36 3.36 -2.54
N ALA A 181 26.61 4.21 -3.21
CA ALA A 181 26.05 3.94 -4.53
C ALA A 181 25.81 5.26 -5.28
N THR A 182 26.01 5.24 -6.58
CA THR A 182 25.58 6.34 -7.44
C THR A 182 24.05 6.24 -7.65
N TYR A 183 23.44 7.34 -8.06
CA TYR A 183 22.01 7.32 -8.36
C TYR A 183 21.69 6.39 -9.55
N GLU A 184 22.60 6.30 -10.52
CA GLU A 184 22.50 5.39 -11.67
C GLU A 184 22.50 3.92 -11.24
N GLU A 185 23.30 3.55 -10.23
CA GLU A 185 23.30 2.20 -9.66
C GLU A 185 21.99 1.90 -8.94
N VAL A 186 21.41 2.87 -8.25
CA VAL A 186 20.08 2.76 -7.64
C VAL A 186 19.02 2.55 -8.72
N CYS A 187 19.01 3.36 -9.78
CA CYS A 187 18.11 3.22 -10.91
C CYS A 187 18.24 1.85 -11.60
N ALA A 188 19.48 1.38 -11.81
CA ALA A 188 19.75 0.07 -12.39
C ALA A 188 19.22 -1.08 -11.53
N ALA A 189 19.37 -1.00 -10.20
CA ALA A 189 18.83 -1.97 -9.28
C ALA A 189 17.29 -2.01 -9.32
N MET A 190 16.64 -0.84 -9.36
CA MET A 190 15.17 -0.73 -9.48
C MET A 190 14.68 -1.30 -10.81
N ARG A 191 15.31 -0.94 -11.94
CA ARG A 191 14.98 -1.48 -13.27
C ARG A 191 15.12 -3.00 -13.29
N LYS A 192 16.23 -3.53 -12.81
CA LYS A 192 16.47 -4.98 -12.73
C LYS A 192 15.39 -5.70 -11.92
N ALA A 193 14.98 -5.12 -10.79
CA ALA A 193 13.93 -5.71 -9.96
C ALA A 193 12.56 -5.68 -10.67
N SER A 194 12.21 -4.56 -11.33
CA SER A 194 10.93 -4.40 -12.04
C SER A 194 10.78 -5.36 -13.24
N GLU A 195 11.87 -5.63 -13.95
CA GLU A 195 11.90 -6.57 -15.08
C GLU A 195 12.01 -8.04 -14.63
N GLY A 196 12.48 -8.26 -13.40
CA GLY A 196 12.80 -9.57 -12.83
C GLY A 196 11.90 -10.01 -11.69
N SER A 197 12.46 -10.03 -10.48
CA SER A 197 11.84 -10.62 -9.28
C SER A 197 10.56 -9.94 -8.81
N MET A 198 10.36 -8.68 -9.16
CA MET A 198 9.19 -7.88 -8.80
C MET A 198 8.33 -7.48 -10.01
N LYS A 199 8.45 -8.21 -11.12
CA LYS A 199 7.63 -7.97 -12.31
C LYS A 199 6.15 -8.01 -11.97
N GLY A 200 5.41 -6.97 -12.40
CA GLY A 200 3.98 -6.80 -12.11
C GLY A 200 3.68 -6.26 -10.70
N VAL A 201 4.68 -6.05 -9.84
CA VAL A 201 4.57 -5.40 -8.53
C VAL A 201 5.25 -4.04 -8.56
N LEU A 202 6.53 -4.02 -8.97
CA LEU A 202 7.32 -2.81 -9.18
C LEU A 202 7.37 -2.51 -10.69
N GLY A 203 6.95 -1.31 -11.07
CA GLY A 203 7.19 -0.72 -12.38
C GLY A 203 8.40 0.20 -12.35
N TYR A 204 8.82 0.66 -13.53
CA TYR A 204 9.92 1.59 -13.72
C TYR A 204 9.60 2.57 -14.84
N THR A 205 9.88 3.85 -14.64
CA THR A 205 9.80 4.87 -15.68
C THR A 205 11.01 5.80 -15.63
N ASP A 206 11.45 6.26 -16.79
CA ASP A 206 12.43 7.33 -16.99
C ASP A 206 11.83 8.48 -17.81
N GLN A 207 10.51 8.49 -17.95
CA GLN A 207 9.77 9.52 -18.67
C GLN A 207 9.31 10.62 -17.71
N LYS A 208 9.09 11.82 -18.25
CA LYS A 208 8.57 12.98 -17.50
C LYS A 208 7.06 12.86 -17.33
N VAL A 209 6.66 12.12 -16.31
CA VAL A 209 5.26 11.76 -16.00
C VAL A 209 4.70 12.55 -14.83
N VAL A 210 3.38 12.53 -14.72
CA VAL A 210 2.62 13.11 -13.61
C VAL A 210 1.57 12.10 -13.13
N SER A 211 0.91 12.38 -12.01
CA SER A 211 -0.02 11.44 -11.35
C SER A 211 -1.08 10.85 -12.29
N THR A 212 -1.65 11.65 -13.20
CA THR A 212 -2.74 11.18 -14.07
C THR A 212 -2.33 10.14 -15.09
N ASP A 213 -1.02 10.01 -15.39
CA ASP A 213 -0.48 9.01 -16.30
C ASP A 213 -0.56 7.58 -15.72
N PHE A 214 -0.73 7.47 -14.40
CA PHE A 214 -0.79 6.19 -13.68
C PHE A 214 -2.20 5.77 -13.27
N ARG A 215 -3.24 6.43 -13.76
CA ARG A 215 -4.61 5.98 -13.52
C ARG A 215 -4.86 4.62 -14.15
N GLY A 216 -5.31 3.65 -13.34
CA GLY A 216 -5.51 2.27 -13.77
C GLY A 216 -4.22 1.43 -13.79
N GLU A 217 -3.08 1.94 -13.28
CA GLU A 217 -1.85 1.16 -13.16
C GLU A 217 -2.02 0.04 -12.12
N SER A 218 -1.70 -1.17 -12.52
CA SER A 218 -1.83 -2.37 -11.68
C SER A 218 -0.58 -2.66 -10.84
N CYS A 219 0.58 -2.11 -11.20
CA CYS A 219 1.75 -2.10 -10.33
C CYS A 219 1.47 -1.20 -9.11
N VAL A 220 1.78 -1.68 -7.92
CA VAL A 220 1.56 -0.91 -6.68
C VAL A 220 2.68 0.07 -6.37
N SER A 221 3.72 0.08 -7.17
CA SER A 221 4.89 0.94 -7.02
C SER A 221 5.51 1.12 -8.40
N VAL A 222 5.55 2.32 -8.95
CA VAL A 222 6.25 2.63 -10.20
C VAL A 222 7.38 3.59 -9.87
N PHE A 223 8.60 3.08 -9.83
CA PHE A 223 9.78 3.89 -9.55
C PHE A 223 10.02 4.88 -10.69
N ASP A 224 10.16 6.16 -10.33
CA ASP A 224 10.42 7.27 -11.24
C ASP A 224 11.90 7.67 -11.15
N ALA A 225 12.65 7.28 -12.16
CA ALA A 225 14.10 7.51 -12.21
C ALA A 225 14.46 8.98 -12.50
N ASP A 226 13.57 9.72 -13.18
CA ASP A 226 13.81 11.13 -13.52
C ASP A 226 13.49 12.08 -12.34
N ALA A 227 12.60 11.66 -11.43
CA ALA A 227 12.16 12.48 -10.31
C ALA A 227 13.02 12.33 -9.03
N GLY A 228 13.82 11.27 -8.92
CA GLY A 228 14.70 11.06 -7.77
C GLY A 228 16.05 11.73 -7.91
N MET A 229 16.87 11.66 -6.87
CA MET A 229 18.21 12.26 -6.83
C MET A 229 19.06 11.71 -5.69
N SER A 230 20.38 11.87 -5.77
CA SER A 230 21.31 11.70 -4.66
C SER A 230 21.87 13.04 -4.22
N LEU A 231 22.06 13.24 -2.92
CA LEU A 231 22.83 14.36 -2.38
C LEU A 231 24.33 14.02 -2.35
N ASP A 232 24.63 12.79 -1.99
CA ASP A 232 25.97 12.19 -1.99
C ASP A 232 25.87 10.68 -2.27
N SER A 233 26.97 9.95 -2.15
CA SER A 233 27.01 8.50 -2.43
C SER A 233 26.20 7.63 -1.44
N THR A 234 25.74 8.20 -0.33
CA THR A 234 24.98 7.46 0.70
C THR A 234 23.59 8.01 0.97
N PHE A 235 23.25 9.21 0.47
CA PHE A 235 21.99 9.86 0.78
C PHE A 235 21.15 10.07 -0.48
N VAL A 236 20.12 9.27 -0.63
CA VAL A 236 19.30 9.18 -1.85
C VAL A 236 17.83 9.43 -1.58
N LYS A 237 17.19 10.14 -2.52
CA LYS A 237 15.73 10.33 -2.62
C LYS A 237 15.20 9.52 -3.78
N CYS A 238 14.27 8.64 -3.50
CA CYS A 238 13.53 7.84 -4.47
C CYS A 238 12.07 8.27 -4.53
N VAL A 239 11.54 8.41 -5.72
CA VAL A 239 10.13 8.73 -5.98
C VAL A 239 9.46 7.53 -6.59
N SER A 240 8.25 7.20 -6.12
CA SER A 240 7.47 6.09 -6.68
C SER A 240 5.99 6.42 -6.70
N TRP A 241 5.36 6.25 -7.87
CA TRP A 241 3.94 6.46 -8.13
C TRP A 241 3.12 5.22 -7.83
N TYR A 242 1.86 5.41 -7.44
CA TYR A 242 0.91 4.30 -7.27
C TYR A 242 -0.53 4.77 -7.43
N ASP A 243 -1.30 4.02 -8.19
CA ASP A 243 -2.75 4.13 -8.14
C ASP A 243 -3.22 3.52 -6.81
N ASN A 244 -3.61 4.37 -5.87
CA ASN A 244 -3.96 3.97 -4.50
C ASN A 244 -5.26 3.17 -4.43
N GLU A 245 -6.06 3.16 -5.49
CA GLU A 245 -7.31 2.41 -5.60
C GLU A 245 -7.13 1.16 -6.46
N TRP A 246 -6.82 1.31 -7.74
CA TRP A 246 -6.74 0.20 -8.70
C TRP A 246 -5.55 -0.72 -8.44
N GLY A 247 -4.36 -0.18 -8.27
CA GLY A 247 -3.14 -0.98 -8.01
C GLY A 247 -3.28 -1.78 -6.73
N TYR A 248 -3.74 -1.15 -5.64
CA TYR A 248 -3.98 -1.83 -4.39
C TYR A 248 -5.06 -2.92 -4.49
N SER A 249 -6.19 -2.62 -5.14
CA SER A 249 -7.27 -3.59 -5.34
C SER A 249 -6.83 -4.78 -6.18
N SER A 250 -5.99 -4.55 -7.18
CA SER A 250 -5.40 -5.61 -8.00
C SER A 250 -4.51 -6.53 -7.16
N LYS A 251 -3.70 -5.99 -6.25
CA LYS A 251 -2.81 -6.79 -5.39
C LYS A 251 -3.54 -7.54 -4.27
N ILE A 252 -4.65 -7.01 -3.77
CA ILE A 252 -5.44 -7.79 -2.81
C ILE A 252 -6.06 -9.03 -3.47
N LEU A 253 -6.41 -8.96 -4.77
CA LEU A 253 -6.87 -10.13 -5.52
C LEU A 253 -5.72 -11.12 -5.79
N GLU A 254 -4.50 -10.64 -6.03
CA GLU A 254 -3.33 -11.51 -6.14
C GLU A 254 -3.04 -12.19 -4.79
N MET A 255 -3.09 -11.47 -3.67
CA MET A 255 -2.94 -12.04 -2.34
C MET A 255 -4.03 -13.07 -2.06
N ALA A 256 -5.27 -12.84 -2.49
CA ALA A 256 -6.34 -13.83 -2.37
C ALA A 256 -6.02 -15.14 -3.11
N ARG A 257 -5.33 -15.06 -4.27
CA ARG A 257 -4.85 -16.26 -4.98
C ARG A 257 -3.73 -16.97 -4.23
N VAL A 258 -2.83 -16.23 -3.56
CA VAL A 258 -1.79 -16.82 -2.69
C VAL A 258 -2.43 -17.57 -1.54
N VAL A 259 -3.41 -16.96 -0.88
CA VAL A 259 -4.12 -17.53 0.28
C VAL A 259 -5.01 -18.73 -0.09
N ALA A 260 -5.41 -18.85 -1.36
CA ALA A 260 -6.25 -19.94 -1.88
C ALA A 260 -5.49 -21.26 -2.11
N LYS A 261 -4.18 -21.20 -2.24
CA LYS A 261 -3.29 -22.38 -2.42
C LYS A 261 -3.11 -23.14 -1.10
#